data_6ce875bdf1fa472a093adf113e25de2c
#
_entry.id   6ce875bdf1fa472a093adf113e25de2c
#
_cell.length_a   1.000
_cell.length_b   1.000
_cell.length_c   1.000
_cell.angle_alpha   90.00
_cell.angle_beta   90.00
_cell.angle_gamma   90.00
#
_symmetry.space_group_name_H-M   'P 1'
#
loop_
_entity.id
_entity.type
_entity.pdbx_description
1 polymer ?
#
loop_
_entity_poly.entity_id
_entity_poly.type
_entity_poly.pdbx_seq_one_letter_code
_entity_poly.pdbx_strand_id
1 'polypeptide(L)'
;VGVDDRTQDVDWSRLFHALGPAGDTPRHLAALLGDDARAFVDGYSHLWSATVHRDDKAWPATAATALLVTELMGNPLLGPDDPSLADAMLAYLYRVGVAADLGDRAVEIRARVKSRAQELRSWTAEYLSTDTDARAVMWRDGTGLGELVLDQAALACFDVVPTLLHRTIPYITADRARRRTCAAAAVGSLARHPAASAQRPALLEQLRSTALAADSPHDLGTIVIAIGQLDGDTRPWLADPHTGVRVCAALTPELAGDQAAEQVLAAMSPEAFGKSFGDMAPPLQFQSKSYRELLAARHTG
;
A
#
# COMPACT_ATOMS: atom_id res chain seq x y z
N VAL A 1 7.22 -14.75 -21.28
CA VAL A 1 6.14 -13.80 -21.63
C VAL A 1 6.61 -12.44 -21.16
N GLY A 2 6.86 -11.53 -22.10
CA GLY A 2 7.35 -10.18 -21.79
C GLY A 2 6.28 -9.33 -21.12
N VAL A 3 6.71 -8.26 -20.43
CA VAL A 3 5.79 -7.24 -19.87
C VAL A 3 4.92 -6.64 -20.97
N ASP A 4 5.46 -6.50 -22.17
CA ASP A 4 4.76 -5.92 -23.33
C ASP A 4 3.48 -6.69 -23.69
N ASP A 5 3.47 -8.03 -23.62
CA ASP A 5 2.27 -8.81 -23.96
C ASP A 5 1.12 -8.56 -22.99
N ARG A 6 1.40 -8.35 -21.70
CA ARG A 6 0.39 -8.21 -20.64
C ARG A 6 -0.07 -6.77 -20.42
N THR A 7 0.80 -5.80 -20.71
CA THR A 7 0.38 -4.39 -20.72
C THR A 7 -0.61 -4.09 -21.84
N GLN A 8 -0.64 -4.90 -22.91
CA GLN A 8 -1.60 -4.78 -24.02
C GLN A 8 -3.03 -5.21 -23.63
N ASP A 9 -3.19 -6.04 -22.59
CA ASP A 9 -4.52 -6.47 -22.12
C ASP A 9 -5.29 -5.35 -21.40
N VAL A 10 -4.61 -4.25 -21.04
CA VAL A 10 -5.19 -3.10 -20.35
C VAL A 10 -5.39 -1.94 -21.33
N ASP A 11 -6.61 -1.42 -21.42
CA ASP A 11 -6.89 -0.22 -22.20
C ASP A 11 -6.46 1.05 -21.44
N TRP A 12 -5.16 1.34 -21.46
CA TRP A 12 -4.56 2.50 -20.80
C TRP A 12 -5.09 3.84 -21.29
N SER A 13 -5.65 3.89 -22.50
CA SER A 13 -6.23 5.11 -23.08
C SER A 13 -7.48 5.58 -22.31
N ARG A 14 -8.10 4.68 -21.54
CA ARG A 14 -9.29 4.96 -20.73
C ARG A 14 -8.96 5.20 -19.26
N LEU A 15 -7.68 5.14 -18.89
CA LEU A 15 -7.22 5.28 -17.53
C LEU A 15 -6.41 6.56 -17.37
N PHE A 16 -6.37 7.04 -16.13
CA PHE A 16 -5.50 8.13 -15.74
C PHE A 16 -4.94 7.90 -14.33
N HIS A 17 -3.88 8.63 -14.02
CA HIS A 17 -3.20 8.65 -12.72
C HIS A 17 -3.07 10.10 -12.22
N ALA A 18 -2.42 10.32 -11.09
CA ALA A 18 -2.30 11.64 -10.46
C ALA A 18 -1.68 12.73 -11.37
N LEU A 19 -0.87 12.34 -12.34
CA LEU A 19 -0.16 13.26 -13.26
C LEU A 19 -0.87 13.43 -14.61
N GLY A 20 -1.98 12.71 -14.88
CA GLY A 20 -2.74 12.80 -16.13
C GLY A 20 -3.09 11.44 -16.75
N PRO A 21 -3.30 11.38 -18.09
CA PRO A 21 -3.62 10.14 -18.79
C PRO A 21 -2.54 9.07 -18.61
N ALA A 22 -2.95 7.81 -18.39
CA ALA A 22 -2.06 6.70 -18.03
C ALA A 22 -1.40 5.99 -19.22
N GLY A 23 -1.50 6.54 -20.44
CA GLY A 23 -0.90 5.95 -21.64
C GLY A 23 0.64 5.77 -21.59
N ASP A 24 1.31 6.47 -20.68
CA ASP A 24 2.76 6.35 -20.43
C ASP A 24 3.12 5.25 -19.42
N THR A 25 2.18 4.76 -18.62
CA THR A 25 2.43 3.76 -17.55
C THR A 25 3.08 2.46 -18.07
N PRO A 26 2.66 1.86 -19.21
CA PRO A 26 3.33 0.68 -19.76
C PRO A 26 4.83 0.87 -20.00
N ARG A 27 5.22 2.03 -20.56
CA ARG A 27 6.63 2.36 -20.81
C ARG A 27 7.43 2.45 -19.49
N HIS A 28 6.85 3.06 -18.46
CA HIS A 28 7.48 3.16 -17.15
C HIS A 28 7.63 1.81 -16.45
N LEU A 29 6.65 0.91 -16.59
CA LEU A 29 6.74 -0.45 -16.08
C LEU A 29 7.81 -1.27 -16.83
N ALA A 30 7.89 -1.15 -18.15
CA ALA A 30 8.92 -1.80 -18.95
C ALA A 30 10.33 -1.30 -18.60
N ALA A 31 10.48 -0.01 -18.30
CA ALA A 31 11.75 0.58 -17.90
C ALA A 31 12.32 0.00 -16.59
N LEU A 32 11.48 -0.53 -15.71
CA LEU A 32 11.92 -1.22 -14.48
C LEU A 32 12.66 -2.54 -14.75
N LEU A 33 12.56 -3.08 -15.95
CA LEU A 33 13.26 -4.32 -16.37
C LEU A 33 14.46 -4.04 -17.29
N GLY A 34 14.70 -2.77 -17.63
CA GLY A 34 15.74 -2.37 -18.55
C GLY A 34 17.06 -2.03 -17.83
N ASP A 35 18.13 -1.94 -18.62
CA ASP A 35 19.49 -1.62 -18.13
C ASP A 35 19.76 -0.10 -18.06
N ASP A 36 18.83 0.74 -18.53
CA ASP A 36 18.96 2.21 -18.46
C ASP A 36 18.61 2.72 -17.06
N ALA A 37 19.62 3.09 -16.28
CA ALA A 37 19.48 3.57 -14.91
C ALA A 37 18.57 4.81 -14.80
N ARG A 38 18.54 5.70 -15.80
CA ARG A 38 17.68 6.88 -15.78
C ARG A 38 16.22 6.49 -16.03
N ALA A 39 15.98 5.65 -17.04
CA ALA A 39 14.63 5.14 -17.33
C ALA A 39 14.08 4.33 -16.15
N PHE A 40 14.94 3.56 -15.45
CA PHE A 40 14.59 2.86 -14.21
C PHE A 40 14.14 3.83 -13.10
N VAL A 41 14.90 4.89 -12.83
CA VAL A 41 14.53 5.90 -11.81
C VAL A 41 13.21 6.58 -12.17
N ASP A 42 12.99 6.90 -13.44
CA ASP A 42 11.76 7.50 -13.92
C ASP A 42 10.58 6.53 -13.75
N GLY A 43 10.76 5.24 -14.08
CA GLY A 43 9.75 4.19 -13.89
C GLY A 43 9.40 3.97 -12.41
N TYR A 44 10.40 3.90 -11.55
CA TYR A 44 10.24 3.82 -10.11
C TYR A 44 9.46 5.04 -9.55
N SER A 45 9.89 6.24 -9.93
CA SER A 45 9.25 7.48 -9.53
C SER A 45 7.79 7.55 -9.99
N HIS A 46 7.49 7.02 -11.19
CA HIS A 46 6.15 6.93 -11.72
C HIS A 46 5.23 6.07 -10.84
N LEU A 47 5.68 4.88 -10.41
CA LEU A 47 4.90 4.04 -9.49
C LEU A 47 4.49 4.81 -8.23
N TRP A 48 5.43 5.53 -7.62
CA TRP A 48 5.23 6.20 -6.34
C TRP A 48 4.50 7.54 -6.42
N SER A 49 4.57 8.22 -7.55
CA SER A 49 4.02 9.57 -7.68
C SER A 49 2.76 9.62 -8.51
N ALA A 50 2.58 8.69 -9.45
CA ALA A 50 1.48 8.71 -10.39
C ALA A 50 0.37 7.75 -9.99
N THR A 51 0.70 6.48 -9.70
CA THR A 51 -0.32 5.44 -9.54
C THR A 51 -0.84 5.27 -8.12
N VAL A 52 -0.04 5.60 -7.10
CA VAL A 52 -0.49 5.77 -5.70
C VAL A 52 0.10 7.06 -5.18
N HIS A 53 -0.68 8.13 -5.21
CA HIS A 53 -0.20 9.46 -4.83
C HIS A 53 0.09 9.55 -3.32
N ARG A 54 0.76 10.66 -2.89
CA ARG A 54 1.29 10.89 -1.53
C ARG A 54 0.32 10.62 -0.39
N ASP A 55 -0.98 10.73 -0.62
CA ASP A 55 -2.03 10.50 0.38
C ASP A 55 -2.60 9.07 0.36
N ASP A 56 -1.86 8.09 -0.21
CA ASP A 56 -2.30 6.70 -0.42
C ASP A 56 -3.66 6.60 -1.13
N LYS A 57 -3.94 7.55 -2.04
CA LYS A 57 -5.15 7.53 -2.85
C LYS A 57 -4.95 6.67 -4.10
N ALA A 58 -5.89 5.78 -4.34
CA ALA A 58 -5.97 5.05 -5.60
C ALA A 58 -6.44 5.98 -6.73
N TRP A 59 -5.87 5.80 -7.90
CA TRP A 59 -6.26 6.43 -9.16
C TRP A 59 -6.77 5.37 -10.13
N PRO A 60 -7.51 5.70 -11.17
CA PRO A 60 -8.05 4.70 -12.12
C PRO A 60 -7.02 3.71 -12.68
N ALA A 61 -5.75 4.11 -12.82
CA ALA A 61 -4.67 3.24 -13.28
C ALA A 61 -4.09 2.32 -12.17
N THR A 62 -4.37 2.58 -10.87
CA THR A 62 -3.69 1.90 -9.76
C THR A 62 -3.90 0.40 -9.74
N ALA A 63 -5.14 -0.07 -9.90
CA ALA A 63 -5.46 -1.50 -9.81
C ALA A 63 -4.76 -2.32 -10.91
N ALA A 64 -4.80 -1.82 -12.16
CA ALA A 64 -4.11 -2.44 -13.28
C ALA A 64 -2.59 -2.45 -13.09
N THR A 65 -2.02 -1.32 -12.64
CA THR A 65 -0.59 -1.23 -12.33
C THR A 65 -0.19 -2.21 -11.23
N ALA A 66 -0.99 -2.35 -10.15
CA ALA A 66 -0.69 -3.27 -9.06
C ALA A 66 -0.67 -4.73 -9.50
N LEU A 67 -1.60 -5.14 -10.35
CA LEU A 67 -1.59 -6.49 -10.93
C LEU A 67 -0.30 -6.75 -11.72
N LEU A 68 0.09 -5.81 -12.60
CA LEU A 68 1.32 -5.92 -13.38
C LEU A 68 2.57 -5.92 -12.49
N VAL A 69 2.61 -5.10 -11.44
CA VAL A 69 3.71 -5.11 -10.46
C VAL A 69 3.87 -6.49 -9.83
N THR A 70 2.79 -7.18 -9.45
CA THR A 70 2.90 -8.56 -8.91
C THR A 70 3.40 -9.57 -9.94
N GLU A 71 3.15 -9.36 -11.21
CA GLU A 71 3.68 -10.19 -12.29
C GLU A 71 5.15 -9.92 -12.53
N LEU A 72 5.55 -8.65 -12.50
CA LEU A 72 6.96 -8.26 -12.56
C LEU A 72 7.78 -8.88 -11.44
N MET A 73 7.26 -8.91 -10.21
CA MET A 73 7.96 -9.53 -9.07
C MET A 73 8.31 -11.00 -9.28
N GLY A 74 7.53 -11.73 -10.07
CA GLY A 74 7.82 -13.11 -10.47
C GLY A 74 8.77 -13.24 -11.65
N ASN A 75 9.22 -12.16 -12.27
CA ASN A 75 10.08 -12.19 -13.45
C ASN A 75 11.56 -12.40 -13.05
N PRO A 76 12.25 -13.45 -13.53
CA PRO A 76 13.65 -13.67 -13.24
C PRO A 76 14.58 -12.57 -13.77
N LEU A 77 14.12 -11.74 -14.70
CA LEU A 77 14.86 -10.55 -15.18
C LEU A 77 14.79 -9.36 -14.19
N LEU A 78 13.89 -9.40 -13.22
CA LEU A 78 13.96 -8.51 -12.06
C LEU A 78 15.15 -8.91 -11.20
N GLY A 79 16.28 -8.47 -11.66
CA GLY A 79 17.64 -8.59 -11.17
C GLY A 79 17.83 -9.53 -9.99
N PRO A 80 18.49 -10.67 -10.21
CA PRO A 80 19.23 -11.26 -9.10
C PRO A 80 20.20 -10.22 -8.50
N ASP A 81 20.56 -9.19 -9.28
CA ASP A 81 21.58 -8.21 -8.94
C ASP A 81 21.04 -6.91 -8.30
N ASP A 82 19.74 -6.57 -8.44
CA ASP A 82 19.10 -5.50 -7.67
C ASP A 82 17.91 -5.98 -6.84
N PRO A 83 18.20 -6.55 -5.70
CA PRO A 83 17.18 -7.03 -4.78
C PRO A 83 16.31 -5.89 -4.19
N SER A 84 16.70 -4.63 -4.33
CA SER A 84 15.97 -3.47 -3.78
C SER A 84 14.67 -3.19 -4.55
N LEU A 85 14.62 -3.51 -5.85
CA LEU A 85 13.42 -3.28 -6.65
C LEU A 85 12.23 -4.14 -6.22
N ALA A 86 12.45 -5.44 -5.97
CA ALA A 86 11.39 -6.30 -5.48
C ALA A 86 10.89 -5.87 -4.09
N ASP A 87 11.79 -5.38 -3.24
CA ASP A 87 11.45 -4.81 -1.94
C ASP A 87 10.59 -3.54 -2.09
N ALA A 88 10.94 -2.70 -3.06
CA ALA A 88 10.18 -1.49 -3.41
C ALA A 88 8.79 -1.81 -3.97
N MET A 89 8.67 -2.84 -4.81
CA MET A 89 7.38 -3.30 -5.32
C MET A 89 6.47 -3.83 -4.20
N LEU A 90 7.02 -4.56 -3.23
CA LEU A 90 6.28 -4.97 -2.04
C LEU A 90 5.82 -3.77 -1.20
N ALA A 91 6.68 -2.76 -1.03
CA ALA A 91 6.31 -1.52 -0.36
C ALA A 91 5.23 -0.75 -1.13
N TYR A 92 5.25 -0.76 -2.46
CA TYR A 92 4.18 -0.23 -3.29
C TYR A 92 2.86 -0.98 -3.05
N LEU A 93 2.88 -2.32 -3.02
CA LEU A 93 1.68 -3.12 -2.74
C LEU A 93 1.11 -2.87 -1.34
N TYR A 94 1.95 -2.57 -0.34
CA TYR A 94 1.47 -2.08 0.95
C TYR A 94 0.58 -0.84 0.79
N ARG A 95 1.02 0.17 0.04
CA ARG A 95 0.24 1.39 -0.20
C ARG A 95 -1.05 1.14 -0.96
N VAL A 96 -1.01 0.23 -1.95
CA VAL A 96 -2.23 -0.21 -2.65
C VAL A 96 -3.22 -0.85 -1.67
N GLY A 97 -2.74 -1.69 -0.74
CA GLY A 97 -3.55 -2.28 0.31
C GLY A 97 -4.18 -1.23 1.23
N VAL A 98 -3.44 -0.18 1.60
CA VAL A 98 -3.98 0.96 2.37
C VAL A 98 -5.06 1.72 1.59
N ALA A 99 -4.82 1.99 0.30
CA ALA A 99 -5.79 2.67 -0.58
C ALA A 99 -7.07 1.83 -0.80
N ALA A 100 -6.95 0.52 -0.74
CA ALA A 100 -8.04 -0.45 -0.92
C ALA A 100 -8.77 -0.80 0.39
N ASP A 101 -8.38 -0.25 1.54
CA ASP A 101 -8.99 -0.56 2.84
C ASP A 101 -10.35 0.15 3.00
N LEU A 102 -11.35 -0.40 2.36
CA LEU A 102 -12.71 0.16 2.34
C LEU A 102 -13.61 -0.44 3.41
N GLY A 103 -13.31 -1.65 3.91
CA GLY A 103 -14.19 -2.35 4.86
C GLY A 103 -15.62 -2.45 4.34
N ASP A 104 -16.60 -2.17 5.21
CA ASP A 104 -18.03 -2.20 4.88
C ASP A 104 -18.44 -1.10 3.90
N ARG A 105 -17.66 -0.02 3.79
CA ARG A 105 -17.91 1.07 2.84
C ARG A 105 -17.87 0.62 1.38
N ALA A 106 -17.21 -0.50 1.07
CA ALA A 106 -17.15 -1.04 -0.29
C ALA A 106 -18.53 -1.27 -0.91
N VAL A 107 -19.51 -1.71 -0.10
CA VAL A 107 -20.90 -1.94 -0.55
C VAL A 107 -21.57 -0.62 -0.92
N GLU A 108 -21.47 0.39 -0.06
CA GLU A 108 -22.04 1.72 -0.28
C GLU A 108 -21.40 2.39 -1.51
N ILE A 109 -20.07 2.39 -1.59
CA ILE A 109 -19.31 2.96 -2.72
C ILE A 109 -19.75 2.28 -4.03
N ARG A 110 -19.87 0.94 -4.04
CA ARG A 110 -20.30 0.18 -5.21
C ARG A 110 -21.71 0.59 -5.68
N ALA A 111 -22.63 0.80 -4.74
CA ALA A 111 -23.98 1.27 -5.05
C ALA A 111 -23.97 2.69 -5.65
N ARG A 112 -23.19 3.61 -5.06
CA ARG A 112 -23.03 5.00 -5.56
C ARG A 112 -22.39 5.04 -6.96
N VAL A 113 -21.32 4.30 -7.16
CA VAL A 113 -20.65 4.18 -8.48
C VAL A 113 -21.61 3.62 -9.52
N LYS A 114 -22.37 2.58 -9.18
CA LYS A 114 -23.35 1.98 -10.10
C LYS A 114 -24.46 2.97 -10.46
N SER A 115 -25.00 3.72 -9.49
CA SER A 115 -26.09 4.67 -9.73
C SER A 115 -25.70 5.85 -10.62
N ARG A 116 -24.41 6.25 -10.61
CA ARG A 116 -23.87 7.37 -11.40
C ARG A 116 -22.92 6.92 -12.53
N ALA A 117 -22.99 5.66 -12.93
CA ALA A 117 -22.03 5.08 -13.88
C ALA A 117 -21.95 5.80 -15.22
N GLN A 118 -23.05 6.35 -15.73
CA GLN A 118 -23.06 7.13 -16.96
C GLN A 118 -22.35 8.47 -16.81
N GLU A 119 -22.60 9.18 -15.70
CA GLU A 119 -21.95 10.46 -15.39
C GLU A 119 -20.44 10.27 -15.22
N LEU A 120 -20.02 9.22 -14.50
CA LEU A 120 -18.60 8.88 -14.32
C LEU A 120 -17.91 8.60 -15.65
N ARG A 121 -18.54 7.85 -16.55
CA ARG A 121 -17.97 7.60 -17.89
C ARG A 121 -17.82 8.90 -18.69
N SER A 122 -18.83 9.77 -18.67
CA SER A 122 -18.77 11.05 -19.38
C SER A 122 -17.70 11.96 -18.80
N TRP A 123 -17.65 12.08 -17.48
CA TRP A 123 -16.64 12.87 -16.78
C TRP A 123 -15.21 12.36 -17.05
N THR A 124 -15.00 11.04 -17.02
CA THR A 124 -13.69 10.44 -17.31
C THR A 124 -13.26 10.69 -18.75
N ALA A 125 -14.17 10.54 -19.71
CA ALA A 125 -13.89 10.81 -21.12
C ALA A 125 -13.52 12.28 -21.37
N GLU A 126 -14.24 13.20 -20.74
CA GLU A 126 -13.94 14.63 -20.77
C GLU A 126 -12.56 14.93 -20.13
N TYR A 127 -12.29 14.38 -18.93
CA TYR A 127 -11.02 14.53 -18.25
C TYR A 127 -9.83 14.09 -19.12
N LEU A 128 -9.96 12.96 -19.81
CA LEU A 128 -8.92 12.41 -20.68
C LEU A 128 -8.67 13.24 -21.93
N SER A 129 -9.71 13.90 -22.47
CA SER A 129 -9.63 14.73 -23.68
C SER A 129 -9.23 16.18 -23.43
N THR A 130 -9.19 16.62 -22.16
CA THR A 130 -9.02 18.00 -21.75
C THR A 130 -7.55 18.30 -21.40
N ASP A 131 -7.14 19.55 -21.47
CA ASP A 131 -5.80 20.01 -21.04
C ASP A 131 -5.64 20.07 -19.50
N THR A 132 -4.42 20.31 -19.03
CA THR A 132 -4.07 20.26 -17.61
C THR A 132 -4.81 21.32 -16.78
N ASP A 133 -5.00 22.54 -17.30
CA ASP A 133 -5.64 23.62 -16.57
C ASP A 133 -7.14 23.36 -16.41
N ALA A 134 -7.79 22.91 -17.47
CA ALA A 134 -9.20 22.55 -17.43
C ALA A 134 -9.45 21.30 -16.54
N ARG A 135 -8.54 20.31 -16.52
CA ARG A 135 -8.60 19.19 -15.55
C ARG A 135 -8.64 19.68 -14.10
N ALA A 136 -7.80 20.67 -13.75
CA ALA A 136 -7.80 21.25 -12.41
C ALA A 136 -9.12 21.96 -12.06
N VAL A 137 -9.84 22.47 -13.04
CA VAL A 137 -11.18 23.05 -12.86
C VAL A 137 -12.20 21.92 -12.62
N MET A 138 -12.15 20.83 -13.38
CA MET A 138 -13.06 19.69 -13.23
C MET A 138 -13.04 19.07 -11.82
N TRP A 139 -11.88 19.07 -11.14
CA TRP A 139 -11.78 18.60 -9.75
C TRP A 139 -12.50 19.52 -8.75
N ARG A 140 -12.79 20.76 -9.11
CA ARG A 140 -13.38 21.79 -8.24
C ARG A 140 -14.80 22.17 -8.63
N ASP A 141 -15.41 21.46 -9.60
CA ASP A 141 -16.71 21.81 -10.18
C ASP A 141 -17.91 21.65 -9.23
N GLY A 142 -17.71 21.13 -8.03
CA GLY A 142 -18.73 20.91 -7.02
C GLY A 142 -19.71 19.76 -7.30
N THR A 143 -19.55 19.02 -8.40
CA THR A 143 -20.41 17.86 -8.74
C THR A 143 -20.13 16.64 -7.88
N GLY A 144 -18.95 16.58 -7.24
CA GLY A 144 -18.44 15.42 -6.50
C GLY A 144 -18.09 14.23 -7.38
N LEU A 145 -18.04 14.41 -8.72
CA LEU A 145 -17.69 13.31 -9.64
C LEU A 145 -16.21 12.94 -9.54
N GLY A 146 -15.32 13.92 -9.37
CA GLY A 146 -13.90 13.66 -9.16
C GLY A 146 -13.66 12.74 -7.95
N GLU A 147 -14.28 13.05 -6.80
CA GLU A 147 -14.20 12.20 -5.59
C GLU A 147 -14.77 10.81 -5.83
N LEU A 148 -15.91 10.72 -6.53
CA LEU A 148 -16.53 9.44 -6.82
C LEU A 148 -15.70 8.59 -7.81
N VAL A 149 -14.92 9.21 -8.70
CA VAL A 149 -13.93 8.50 -9.55
C VAL A 149 -12.79 7.92 -8.71
N LEU A 150 -12.32 8.64 -7.66
CA LEU A 150 -11.33 8.10 -6.73
C LEU A 150 -11.91 6.97 -5.88
N ASP A 151 -13.16 7.09 -5.43
CA ASP A 151 -13.89 6.00 -4.78
C ASP A 151 -14.00 4.77 -5.69
N GLN A 152 -14.29 4.97 -6.98
CA GLN A 152 -14.31 3.90 -7.98
C GLN A 152 -12.92 3.26 -8.15
N ALA A 153 -11.86 4.05 -8.15
CA ALA A 153 -10.49 3.56 -8.24
C ALA A 153 -10.09 2.75 -7.00
N ALA A 154 -10.44 3.21 -5.80
CA ALA A 154 -10.25 2.47 -4.55
C ALA A 154 -11.04 1.15 -4.56
N LEU A 155 -12.27 1.15 -5.07
CA LEU A 155 -13.07 -0.06 -5.24
C LEU A 155 -12.43 -1.04 -6.25
N ALA A 156 -11.85 -0.54 -7.34
CA ALA A 156 -11.12 -1.38 -8.29
C ALA A 156 -9.87 -2.01 -7.64
N CYS A 157 -9.16 -1.27 -6.79
CA CYS A 157 -8.08 -1.83 -5.98
C CYS A 157 -8.60 -2.88 -4.99
N PHE A 158 -9.69 -2.60 -4.28
CA PHE A 158 -10.34 -3.56 -3.38
C PHE A 158 -10.67 -4.87 -4.10
N ASP A 159 -11.25 -4.81 -5.30
CA ASP A 159 -11.64 -6.00 -6.07
C ASP A 159 -10.45 -6.88 -6.48
N VAL A 160 -9.24 -6.32 -6.65
CA VAL A 160 -8.03 -7.08 -7.00
C VAL A 160 -7.20 -7.53 -5.79
N VAL A 161 -7.48 -7.04 -4.58
CA VAL A 161 -6.73 -7.40 -3.36
C VAL A 161 -6.56 -8.90 -3.16
N PRO A 162 -7.58 -9.79 -3.36
CA PRO A 162 -7.38 -11.22 -3.18
C PRO A 162 -6.26 -11.80 -4.07
N THR A 163 -6.14 -11.30 -5.31
CA THR A 163 -5.08 -11.71 -6.23
C THR A 163 -3.72 -11.17 -5.79
N LEU A 164 -3.66 -9.87 -5.39
CA LEU A 164 -2.43 -9.26 -4.90
C LEU A 164 -1.92 -9.97 -3.65
N LEU A 165 -2.80 -10.25 -2.68
CA LEU A 165 -2.47 -10.97 -1.46
C LEU A 165 -1.89 -12.34 -1.75
N HIS A 166 -2.58 -13.15 -2.57
CA HIS A 166 -2.12 -14.49 -2.95
C HIS A 166 -0.70 -14.47 -3.53
N ARG A 167 -0.39 -13.47 -4.38
CA ARG A 167 0.93 -13.31 -5.01
C ARG A 167 1.99 -12.74 -4.06
N THR A 168 1.59 -12.08 -2.97
CA THR A 168 2.50 -11.45 -2.00
C THR A 168 2.92 -12.40 -0.87
N ILE A 169 2.04 -13.31 -0.42
CA ILE A 169 2.27 -14.24 0.70
C ILE A 169 3.60 -14.99 0.61
N PRO A 170 4.04 -15.54 -0.54
CA PRO A 170 5.31 -16.30 -0.62
C PRO A 170 6.54 -15.50 -0.18
N TYR A 171 6.50 -14.17 -0.24
CA TYR A 171 7.63 -13.32 0.12
C TYR A 171 7.80 -13.10 1.62
N ILE A 172 6.82 -13.48 2.47
CA ILE A 172 6.95 -13.43 3.94
C ILE A 172 8.10 -14.34 4.43
N THR A 173 8.37 -15.43 3.71
CA THR A 173 9.43 -16.39 4.03
C THR A 173 10.67 -16.27 3.14
N ALA A 174 10.82 -15.14 2.43
CA ALA A 174 11.99 -14.90 1.58
C ALA A 174 13.29 -14.89 2.39
N ASP A 175 14.39 -15.33 1.79
CA ASP A 175 15.71 -15.39 2.47
C ASP A 175 16.19 -14.02 2.95
N ARG A 176 15.92 -12.97 2.18
CA ARG A 176 16.35 -11.62 2.49
C ARG A 176 15.45 -10.95 3.53
N ALA A 177 16.00 -10.48 4.66
CA ALA A 177 15.27 -9.83 5.74
C ALA A 177 14.41 -8.65 5.26
N ARG A 178 14.99 -7.71 4.49
CA ARG A 178 14.26 -6.55 3.96
C ARG A 178 13.04 -6.95 3.13
N ARG A 179 13.16 -8.01 2.32
CA ARG A 179 12.04 -8.54 1.51
C ARG A 179 10.94 -9.10 2.39
N ARG A 180 11.29 -9.89 3.42
CA ARG A 180 10.32 -10.39 4.40
C ARG A 180 9.56 -9.25 5.08
N THR A 181 10.28 -8.20 5.48
CA THR A 181 9.71 -7.02 6.15
C THR A 181 8.73 -6.27 5.23
N CYS A 182 9.12 -5.99 3.98
CA CYS A 182 8.23 -5.34 3.02
C CYS A 182 7.01 -6.22 2.68
N ALA A 183 7.20 -7.54 2.57
CA ALA A 183 6.10 -8.49 2.36
C ALA A 183 5.15 -8.54 3.57
N ALA A 184 5.68 -8.52 4.79
CA ALA A 184 4.86 -8.47 6.01
C ALA A 184 3.98 -7.22 6.05
N ALA A 185 4.53 -6.04 5.72
CA ALA A 185 3.76 -4.81 5.63
C ALA A 185 2.65 -4.90 4.57
N ALA A 186 2.99 -5.39 3.36
CA ALA A 186 2.02 -5.56 2.27
C ALA A 186 0.91 -6.56 2.65
N VAL A 187 1.26 -7.70 3.22
CA VAL A 187 0.29 -8.70 3.69
C VAL A 187 -0.58 -8.13 4.81
N GLY A 188 0.00 -7.39 5.76
CA GLY A 188 -0.75 -6.73 6.84
C GLY A 188 -1.85 -5.81 6.30
N SER A 189 -1.56 -5.00 5.28
CA SER A 189 -2.55 -4.11 4.65
C SER A 189 -3.55 -4.87 3.77
N LEU A 190 -3.09 -5.78 2.90
CA LEU A 190 -3.93 -6.51 1.95
C LEU A 190 -4.87 -7.52 2.63
N ALA A 191 -4.42 -8.20 3.70
CA ALA A 191 -5.22 -9.21 4.39
C ALA A 191 -6.31 -8.63 5.31
N ARG A 192 -6.44 -7.29 5.40
CA ARG A 192 -7.62 -6.62 5.98
C ARG A 192 -8.87 -6.85 5.12
N HIS A 193 -8.71 -7.15 3.84
CA HIS A 193 -9.81 -7.45 2.94
C HIS A 193 -10.66 -8.62 3.46
N PRO A 194 -12.03 -8.54 3.41
CA PRO A 194 -12.91 -9.57 3.96
C PRO A 194 -12.67 -10.98 3.40
N ALA A 195 -12.30 -11.10 2.12
CA ALA A 195 -11.99 -12.41 1.51
C ALA A 195 -10.78 -13.12 2.13
N ALA A 196 -9.92 -12.41 2.87
CA ALA A 196 -8.78 -12.99 3.57
C ALA A 196 -9.11 -13.52 4.96
N SER A 197 -10.34 -13.33 5.48
CA SER A 197 -10.72 -13.64 6.86
C SER A 197 -10.38 -15.08 7.27
N ALA A 198 -10.64 -16.05 6.40
CA ALA A 198 -10.32 -17.47 6.66
C ALA A 198 -8.80 -17.77 6.69
N GLN A 199 -7.98 -16.93 6.08
CA GLN A 199 -6.52 -17.10 6.00
C GLN A 199 -5.78 -16.36 7.13
N ARG A 200 -6.41 -15.35 7.77
CA ARG A 200 -5.78 -14.50 8.79
C ARG A 200 -5.08 -15.28 9.91
N PRO A 201 -5.66 -16.36 10.50
CA PRO A 201 -4.96 -17.09 11.56
C PRO A 201 -3.62 -17.68 11.11
N ALA A 202 -3.56 -18.24 9.89
CA ALA A 202 -2.33 -18.79 9.32
C ALA A 202 -1.31 -17.69 8.98
N LEU A 203 -1.78 -16.54 8.47
CA LEU A 203 -0.94 -15.39 8.19
C LEU A 203 -0.35 -14.78 9.47
N LEU A 204 -1.14 -14.70 10.54
CA LEU A 204 -0.66 -14.23 11.85
C LEU A 204 0.45 -15.13 12.39
N GLU A 205 0.33 -16.45 12.25
CA GLU A 205 1.38 -17.39 12.68
C GLU A 205 2.67 -17.21 11.87
N GLN A 206 2.55 -17.03 10.54
CA GLN A 206 3.70 -16.72 9.69
C GLN A 206 4.36 -15.39 10.07
N LEU A 207 3.57 -14.34 10.30
CA LEU A 207 4.09 -13.04 10.72
C LEU A 207 4.78 -13.11 12.08
N ARG A 208 4.24 -13.86 13.05
CA ARG A 208 4.89 -14.08 14.35
C ARG A 208 6.24 -14.80 14.20
N SER A 209 6.29 -15.84 13.37
CA SER A 209 7.54 -16.52 13.05
C SER A 209 8.56 -15.58 12.42
N THR A 210 8.10 -14.72 11.49
CA THR A 210 8.95 -13.70 10.85
C THR A 210 9.42 -12.65 11.85
N ALA A 211 8.59 -12.25 12.81
CA ALA A 211 8.97 -11.32 13.87
C ALA A 211 10.09 -11.87 14.76
N LEU A 212 10.05 -13.17 15.09
CA LEU A 212 11.11 -13.85 15.85
C LEU A 212 12.44 -13.91 15.09
N ALA A 213 12.42 -13.86 13.77
CA ALA A 213 13.58 -13.87 12.89
C ALA A 213 13.97 -12.47 12.38
N ALA A 214 13.42 -11.40 12.98
CA ALA A 214 13.72 -10.03 12.56
C ALA A 214 15.16 -9.63 12.97
N ASP A 215 15.89 -9.07 12.02
CA ASP A 215 17.31 -8.74 12.20
C ASP A 215 17.54 -7.32 12.77
N SER A 216 16.50 -6.49 12.79
CA SER A 216 16.58 -5.11 13.28
C SER A 216 15.30 -4.64 13.95
N PRO A 217 15.39 -3.63 14.86
CA PRO A 217 14.20 -3.03 15.45
C PRO A 217 13.23 -2.41 14.42
N HIS A 218 13.75 -1.91 13.31
CA HIS A 218 12.94 -1.40 12.20
C HIS A 218 12.10 -2.52 11.56
N ASP A 219 12.73 -3.67 11.27
CA ASP A 219 12.04 -4.81 10.69
C ASP A 219 11.01 -5.37 11.66
N LEU A 220 11.39 -5.55 12.91
CA LEU A 220 10.49 -6.00 13.97
C LEU A 220 9.29 -5.05 14.14
N GLY A 221 9.52 -3.74 14.22
CA GLY A 221 8.46 -2.74 14.33
C GLY A 221 7.46 -2.79 13.16
N THR A 222 7.97 -2.95 11.92
CA THR A 222 7.15 -3.11 10.73
C THR A 222 6.26 -4.35 10.81
N ILE A 223 6.81 -5.49 11.23
CA ILE A 223 6.09 -6.76 11.33
C ILE A 223 5.06 -6.71 12.47
N VAL A 224 5.41 -6.11 13.61
CA VAL A 224 4.50 -5.94 14.77
C VAL A 224 3.27 -5.11 14.36
N ILE A 225 3.44 -4.02 13.62
CA ILE A 225 2.30 -3.26 13.09
C ILE A 225 1.46 -4.11 12.14
N ALA A 226 2.09 -4.91 11.26
CA ALA A 226 1.36 -5.80 10.36
C ALA A 226 0.54 -6.86 11.13
N ILE A 227 1.06 -7.39 12.23
CA ILE A 227 0.34 -8.29 13.14
C ILE A 227 -0.89 -7.58 13.72
N GLY A 228 -0.73 -6.35 14.21
CA GLY A 228 -1.84 -5.57 14.77
C GLY A 228 -2.89 -5.18 13.72
N GLN A 229 -2.49 -4.95 12.46
CA GLN A 229 -3.41 -4.72 11.35
C GLN A 229 -4.34 -5.91 11.06
N LEU A 230 -3.95 -7.11 11.49
CA LEU A 230 -4.72 -8.34 11.36
C LEU A 230 -5.38 -8.78 12.68
N ASP A 231 -5.58 -7.85 13.61
CA ASP A 231 -6.17 -8.09 14.92
C ASP A 231 -5.36 -9.09 15.77
N GLY A 232 -4.05 -9.19 15.51
CA GLY A 232 -3.14 -10.04 16.27
C GLY A 232 -2.67 -9.41 17.57
N ASP A 233 -2.52 -10.22 18.63
CA ASP A 233 -2.02 -9.74 19.92
C ASP A 233 -0.56 -9.27 19.80
N THR A 234 -0.34 -7.99 20.10
CA THR A 234 0.98 -7.33 20.11
C THR A 234 1.51 -7.03 21.52
N ARG A 235 0.79 -7.42 22.60
CA ARG A 235 1.24 -7.22 24.00
C ARG A 235 2.64 -7.73 24.28
N PRO A 236 3.10 -8.88 23.74
CA PRO A 236 4.46 -9.37 24.01
C PRO A 236 5.56 -8.35 23.70
N TRP A 237 5.35 -7.46 22.74
CA TRP A 237 6.31 -6.44 22.34
C TRP A 237 6.20 -5.12 23.11
N LEU A 238 5.25 -4.95 24.03
CA LEU A 238 5.21 -3.80 24.95
C LEU A 238 6.40 -3.79 25.91
N ALA A 239 7.03 -4.94 26.15
CA ALA A 239 8.22 -5.09 26.98
C ALA A 239 9.53 -5.18 26.17
N ASP A 240 9.49 -4.95 24.85
CA ASP A 240 10.68 -5.00 23.99
C ASP A 240 11.75 -4.00 24.48
N PRO A 241 13.05 -4.36 24.47
CA PRO A 241 14.13 -3.46 24.87
C PRO A 241 14.16 -2.18 24.02
N HIS A 242 13.76 -2.26 22.75
CA HIS A 242 13.79 -1.12 21.84
C HIS A 242 12.49 -0.30 21.92
N THR A 243 12.63 0.98 22.29
CA THR A 243 11.48 1.87 22.52
C THR A 243 10.58 2.03 21.28
N GLY A 244 11.15 2.12 20.08
CA GLY A 244 10.38 2.22 18.84
C GLY A 244 9.48 1.00 18.60
N VAL A 245 9.96 -0.20 18.93
CA VAL A 245 9.17 -1.44 18.81
C VAL A 245 8.02 -1.44 19.82
N ARG A 246 8.26 -1.01 21.07
CA ARG A 246 7.18 -0.86 22.07
C ARG A 246 6.09 0.07 21.59
N VAL A 247 6.47 1.18 20.96
CA VAL A 247 5.50 2.14 20.39
C VAL A 247 4.73 1.53 19.23
N CYS A 248 5.40 0.80 18.31
CA CYS A 248 4.72 0.08 17.24
C CYS A 248 3.67 -0.89 17.78
N ALA A 249 3.99 -1.64 18.86
CA ALA A 249 3.04 -2.54 19.52
C ALA A 249 1.86 -1.77 20.14
N ALA A 250 2.16 -0.67 20.84
CA ALA A 250 1.15 0.13 21.53
C ALA A 250 0.19 0.87 20.57
N LEU A 251 0.60 1.12 19.32
CA LEU A 251 -0.23 1.78 18.30
C LEU A 251 -1.28 0.87 17.69
N THR A 252 -1.29 -0.42 17.97
CA THR A 252 -2.28 -1.33 17.38
C THR A 252 -3.67 -1.13 17.99
N PRO A 253 -4.76 -1.20 17.18
CA PRO A 253 -6.12 -0.96 17.65
C PRO A 253 -6.54 -1.89 18.80
N GLU A 254 -6.13 -3.15 18.78
CA GLU A 254 -6.42 -4.16 19.81
C GLU A 254 -5.94 -3.77 21.22
N LEU A 255 -4.97 -2.87 21.30
CA LEU A 255 -4.46 -2.34 22.58
C LEU A 255 -5.06 -0.96 22.92
N ALA A 256 -6.11 -0.52 22.24
CA ALA A 256 -6.81 0.71 22.64
C ALA A 256 -7.41 0.54 24.03
N GLY A 257 -7.03 1.44 24.97
CA GLY A 257 -7.44 1.36 26.36
C GLY A 257 -6.60 0.39 27.23
N ASP A 258 -5.62 -0.33 26.68
CA ASP A 258 -4.67 -1.11 27.47
C ASP A 258 -3.74 -0.18 28.26
N GLN A 259 -3.68 -0.33 29.59
CA GLN A 259 -2.94 0.59 30.47
C GLN A 259 -1.43 0.62 30.13
N ALA A 260 -0.83 -0.52 29.82
CA ALA A 260 0.60 -0.58 29.49
C ALA A 260 0.89 0.10 28.15
N ALA A 261 0.01 -0.11 27.16
CA ALA A 261 0.11 0.56 25.87
C ALA A 261 -0.05 2.09 26.00
N GLU A 262 -1.02 2.56 26.78
CA GLU A 262 -1.21 3.99 27.06
C GLU A 262 0.02 4.62 27.75
N GLN A 263 0.65 3.93 28.69
CA GLN A 263 1.88 4.38 29.33
C GLN A 263 3.05 4.50 28.31
N VAL A 264 3.20 3.54 27.42
CA VAL A 264 4.21 3.59 26.35
C VAL A 264 3.98 4.80 25.45
N LEU A 265 2.73 5.04 25.03
CA LEU A 265 2.40 6.16 24.14
C LEU A 265 2.52 7.52 24.82
N ALA A 266 2.12 7.63 26.11
CA ALA A 266 2.25 8.86 26.89
C ALA A 266 3.72 9.29 27.10
N ALA A 267 4.64 8.33 27.15
CA ALA A 267 6.07 8.58 27.28
C ALA A 267 6.75 8.96 25.94
N MET A 268 6.03 8.93 24.80
CA MET A 268 6.60 9.11 23.47
C MET A 268 6.04 10.36 22.77
N SER A 269 6.93 11.28 22.38
CA SER A 269 6.58 12.35 21.46
C SER A 269 6.78 11.92 20.01
N PRO A 270 6.07 12.55 19.03
CA PRO A 270 6.30 12.28 17.59
C PRO A 270 7.76 12.46 17.17
N GLU A 271 8.43 13.46 17.74
CA GLU A 271 9.83 13.74 17.44
C GLU A 271 10.77 12.66 18.03
N ALA A 272 10.53 12.23 19.29
CA ALA A 272 11.28 11.16 19.91
C ALA A 272 11.08 9.82 19.19
N PHE A 273 9.87 9.55 18.71
CA PHE A 273 9.57 8.36 17.91
C PHE A 273 10.40 8.33 16.61
N GLY A 274 10.45 9.45 15.86
CA GLY A 274 11.27 9.53 14.64
C GLY A 274 12.75 9.21 14.88
N LYS A 275 13.27 9.57 16.05
CA LYS A 275 14.66 9.31 16.46
C LYS A 275 14.87 7.92 17.06
N SER A 276 13.83 7.21 17.43
CA SER A 276 13.93 5.93 18.14
C SER A 276 14.53 4.81 17.30
N PHE A 277 14.53 4.94 15.97
CA PHE A 277 15.15 3.99 15.04
C PHE A 277 16.55 4.41 14.57
N GLY A 278 17.15 5.44 15.18
CA GLY A 278 18.49 5.94 14.86
C GLY A 278 18.55 6.51 13.44
N ASP A 279 19.58 6.09 12.68
CA ASP A 279 19.78 6.51 11.28
C ASP A 279 18.87 5.77 10.29
N MET A 280 18.14 4.75 10.75
CA MET A 280 17.17 4.04 9.90
C MET A 280 15.86 4.82 9.83
N ALA A 281 15.21 4.79 8.66
CA ALA A 281 13.87 5.31 8.52
C ALA A 281 12.91 4.58 9.50
N PRO A 282 11.84 5.23 9.97
CA PRO A 282 10.78 4.55 10.72
C PRO A 282 10.18 3.38 9.90
N PRO A 283 9.48 2.42 10.55
CA PRO A 283 8.77 1.36 9.87
C PRO A 283 7.97 1.86 8.66
N LEU A 284 7.80 0.99 7.65
CA LEU A 284 7.22 1.33 6.36
C LEU A 284 5.86 2.05 6.47
N GLN A 285 5.06 1.66 7.48
CA GLN A 285 3.73 2.23 7.74
C GLN A 285 3.76 3.73 8.07
N PHE A 286 4.88 4.25 8.58
CA PHE A 286 5.04 5.67 8.88
C PHE A 286 5.51 6.50 7.67
N GLN A 287 5.76 5.88 6.54
CA GLN A 287 6.05 6.61 5.30
C GLN A 287 4.79 7.20 4.68
N SER A 288 3.63 6.59 4.93
CA SER A 288 2.32 7.05 4.45
C SER A 288 1.50 7.78 5.51
N LYS A 289 1.64 7.41 6.78
CA LYS A 289 0.90 8.02 7.89
C LYS A 289 1.86 8.52 8.96
N SER A 290 1.66 9.73 9.43
CA SER A 290 2.41 10.27 10.56
C SER A 290 2.08 9.50 11.85
N TYR A 291 2.97 9.59 12.85
CA TYR A 291 2.72 9.05 14.19
C TYR A 291 1.38 9.54 14.77
N ARG A 292 1.02 10.81 14.53
CA ARG A 292 -0.25 11.39 15.03
C ARG A 292 -1.47 10.78 14.36
N GLU A 293 -1.39 10.51 13.05
CA GLU A 293 -2.48 9.88 12.30
C GLU A 293 -2.70 8.43 12.73
N LEU A 294 -1.62 7.68 12.96
CA LEU A 294 -1.73 6.31 13.49
C LEU A 294 -2.28 6.29 14.92
N LEU A 295 -1.87 7.24 15.76
CA LEU A 295 -2.40 7.38 17.11
C LEU A 295 -3.91 7.72 17.09
N ALA A 296 -4.35 8.59 16.19
CA ALA A 296 -5.76 8.93 16.03
C ALA A 296 -6.58 7.74 15.50
N ALA A 297 -6.06 7.00 14.53
CA ALA A 297 -6.72 5.85 13.93
C ALA A 297 -6.96 4.69 14.93
N ARG A 298 -6.12 4.57 15.97
CA ARG A 298 -6.23 3.56 17.02
C ARG A 298 -7.57 3.60 17.77
N HIS A 299 -8.20 4.76 17.88
CA HIS A 299 -9.44 4.97 18.64
C HIS A 299 -10.70 4.90 17.77
N THR A 300 -10.57 4.71 16.47
CA THR A 300 -11.67 4.71 15.48
C THR A 300 -11.92 3.34 14.85
N GLY A 301 -11.15 2.33 15.25
CA GLY A 301 -11.26 0.95 14.76
C GLY A 301 -12.30 0.11 15.51
#